data_0c37bb11fd110eb0397680b724e3d081
#
_entry.id   0c37bb11fd110eb0397680b724e3d081
#
_cell.length_a   1.000
_cell.length_b   1.000
_cell.length_c   1.000
_cell.angle_alpha   90.00
_cell.angle_beta   90.00
_cell.angle_gamma   90.00
#
_symmetry.space_group_name_H-M   'P 1'
#
loop_
_entity.id
_entity.type
_entity.pdbx_description
1 polymer ?
#
loop_
_entity_poly.entity_id
_entity_poly.type
_entity_poly.pdbx_seq_one_letter_code
_entity_poly.pdbx_strand_id
1 'polypeptide(L)'
;MNQAVWLPKLYPNKQWSNTLSQDRETITENEIVDGKFKKMNLIKGPVLDRIVFAHYKNIFGQTVYKFYGVYRTDIGASNKSGQHIHRRISKKINLSSYI
;
A
#
# COMPACT_ATOMS: atom_id res chain seq x y z
N MET A 1 -13.88 -0.04 14.03
CA MET A 1 -13.50 0.46 12.70
C MET A 1 -12.37 -0.40 12.14
N ASN A 2 -12.55 -0.94 10.93
CA ASN A 2 -11.61 -1.92 10.35
C ASN A 2 -10.66 -1.25 9.35
N GLN A 3 -10.16 -0.08 9.70
CA GLN A 3 -9.29 0.71 8.83
C GLN A 3 -8.07 1.21 9.58
N ALA A 4 -6.96 1.31 8.87
CA ALA A 4 -5.72 1.86 9.39
C ALA A 4 -5.13 2.81 8.37
N VAL A 5 -4.47 3.86 8.83
CA VAL A 5 -3.73 4.77 7.95
C VAL A 5 -2.41 4.11 7.57
N TRP A 6 -2.06 4.19 6.28
CA TRP A 6 -0.81 3.68 5.74
C TRP A 6 -0.12 4.77 4.92
N LEU A 7 1.14 4.98 5.21
CA LEU A 7 1.96 6.01 4.57
C LEU A 7 3.12 5.35 3.79
N PRO A 8 2.82 4.59 2.72
CA PRO A 8 3.87 3.90 1.99
C PRO A 8 4.76 4.86 1.19
N LYS A 9 6.00 4.46 1.00
CA LYS A 9 6.88 5.06 0.01
C LYS A 9 6.65 4.34 -1.32
N LEU A 10 6.05 5.02 -2.29
CA LEU A 10 5.76 4.45 -3.61
C LEU A 10 6.97 4.57 -4.55
N TYR A 11 8.15 4.36 -3.99
CA TYR A 11 9.42 4.26 -4.72
C TYR A 11 10.31 3.25 -3.98
N PRO A 12 11.20 2.56 -4.69
CA PRO A 12 12.07 1.58 -4.04
C PRO A 12 12.98 2.20 -3.02
N ASN A 13 13.16 1.51 -1.90
CA ASN A 13 14.17 1.84 -0.92
C ASN A 13 14.93 0.55 -0.56
N LYS A 14 15.81 0.60 0.44
CA LYS A 14 16.63 -0.56 0.79
C LYS A 14 15.86 -1.72 1.39
N GLN A 15 14.68 -1.46 1.97
CA GLN A 15 13.91 -2.47 2.71
C GLN A 15 12.62 -2.87 2.03
N TRP A 16 12.03 -1.96 1.25
CA TRP A 16 10.71 -2.16 0.68
C TRP A 16 10.64 -1.66 -0.75
N SER A 17 9.87 -2.38 -1.56
CA SER A 17 9.45 -1.93 -2.88
C SER A 17 7.93 -1.92 -2.91
N ASN A 18 7.34 -0.74 -2.82
CA ASN A 18 5.91 -0.53 -2.95
C ASN A 18 5.66 0.13 -4.30
N THR A 19 4.93 -0.54 -5.17
CA THR A 19 4.64 -0.02 -6.50
C THR A 19 3.15 0.22 -6.67
N LEU A 20 2.81 1.35 -7.27
CA LEU A 20 1.44 1.71 -7.60
C LEU A 20 1.22 1.47 -9.08
N SER A 21 0.14 0.76 -9.44
CA SER A 21 -0.22 0.55 -10.83
C SER A 21 -0.56 1.89 -11.51
N GLN A 22 -0.47 1.91 -12.84
CA GLN A 22 -0.72 3.12 -13.61
C GLN A 22 -2.15 3.66 -13.40
N ASP A 23 -3.12 2.77 -13.26
CA ASP A 23 -4.51 3.13 -12.99
C ASP A 23 -4.78 3.45 -11.52
N ARG A 24 -3.76 3.29 -10.65
CA ARG A 24 -3.83 3.51 -9.19
C ARG A 24 -4.76 2.55 -8.45
N GLU A 25 -5.19 1.47 -9.10
CA GLU A 25 -6.11 0.51 -8.49
C GLU A 25 -5.40 -0.55 -7.65
N THR A 26 -4.08 -0.70 -7.83
CA THR A 26 -3.33 -1.76 -7.16
C THR A 26 -2.01 -1.23 -6.60
N ILE A 27 -1.74 -1.56 -5.34
CA ILE A 27 -0.42 -1.37 -4.72
C ILE A 27 0.17 -2.74 -4.47
N THR A 28 1.37 -2.99 -4.97
CA THR A 28 2.11 -4.23 -4.74
C THR A 28 3.25 -3.95 -3.78
N GLU A 29 3.27 -4.68 -2.67
CA GLU A 29 4.22 -4.50 -1.58
C GLU A 29 5.17 -5.69 -1.51
N ASN A 30 6.48 -5.42 -1.56
CA ASN A 30 7.53 -6.41 -1.43
C ASN A 30 8.55 -5.98 -0.40
N GLU A 31 9.01 -6.92 0.42
CA GLU A 31 10.16 -6.70 1.28
C GLU A 31 11.44 -7.04 0.51
N ILE A 32 12.48 -6.23 0.71
CA ILE A 32 13.78 -6.44 0.08
C ILE A 32 14.75 -6.91 1.16
N VAL A 33 15.36 -8.07 0.93
CA VAL A 33 16.40 -8.63 1.79
C VAL A 33 17.60 -8.99 0.91
N ASP A 34 18.77 -8.47 1.25
CA ASP A 34 20.02 -8.69 0.50
C ASP A 34 19.88 -8.35 -0.99
N GLY A 35 19.16 -7.24 -1.29
CA GLY A 35 18.96 -6.77 -2.64
C GLY A 35 17.95 -7.55 -3.46
N LYS A 36 17.25 -8.50 -2.86
CA LYS A 36 16.28 -9.36 -3.55
C LYS A 36 14.92 -9.28 -2.87
N PHE A 37 13.86 -9.52 -3.65
CA PHE A 37 12.52 -9.62 -3.09
C PHE A 37 12.42 -10.88 -2.23
N LYS A 38 12.01 -10.68 -0.97
CA LYS A 38 11.70 -11.77 -0.07
C LYS A 38 10.24 -12.18 -0.28
N LYS A 39 9.98 -13.48 -0.37
CA LYS A 39 8.61 -13.98 -0.41
C LYS A 39 7.90 -13.59 0.89
N MET A 40 6.76 -12.91 0.78
CA MET A 40 5.99 -12.47 1.93
C MET A 40 5.31 -13.64 2.61
N ASN A 41 5.14 -13.53 3.93
CA ASN A 41 4.43 -14.54 4.71
C ASN A 41 2.98 -14.64 4.27
N LEU A 42 2.41 -15.85 4.37
CA LEU A 42 1.00 -16.06 4.09
C LEU A 42 0.13 -15.24 5.05
N ILE A 43 -0.93 -14.66 4.50
CA ILE A 43 -1.93 -13.95 5.27
C ILE A 43 -2.97 -14.97 5.72
N LYS A 44 -3.15 -15.13 7.03
CA LYS A 44 -3.99 -16.17 7.61
C LYS A 44 -5.28 -15.68 8.26
N GLY A 45 -5.52 -14.38 8.23
CA GLY A 45 -6.68 -13.85 8.92
C GLY A 45 -7.14 -12.55 8.30
N PRO A 46 -8.18 -11.95 8.89
CA PRO A 46 -8.68 -10.68 8.39
C PRO A 46 -7.61 -9.60 8.48
N VAL A 47 -7.63 -8.68 7.51
CA VAL A 47 -6.72 -7.54 7.47
C VAL A 47 -7.55 -6.26 7.52
N LEU A 48 -6.94 -5.19 8.02
CA LEU A 48 -7.57 -3.88 8.03
C LEU A 48 -7.51 -3.28 6.63
N ASP A 49 -8.59 -2.59 6.24
CA ASP A 49 -8.54 -1.72 5.07
C ASP A 49 -7.56 -0.59 5.35
N ARG A 50 -6.87 -0.13 4.32
CA ARG A 50 -5.80 0.86 4.47
C ARG A 50 -6.19 2.15 3.79
N ILE A 51 -6.19 3.23 4.57
CA ILE A 51 -6.37 4.59 4.06
C ILE A 51 -4.97 5.07 3.66
N VAL A 52 -4.74 5.20 2.35
CA VAL A 52 -3.39 5.41 1.81
C VAL A 52 -3.12 6.86 1.53
N PHE A 53 -2.13 7.41 2.25
CA PHE A 53 -1.49 8.68 1.97
C PHE A 53 -0.04 8.40 1.62
N ALA A 54 0.28 8.40 0.34
CA ALA A 54 1.65 8.14 -0.08
C ALA A 54 2.42 9.44 -0.23
N HIS A 55 3.70 9.37 0.07
CA HIS A 55 4.55 10.55 -0.12
C HIS A 55 5.42 10.39 -1.34
N TYR A 56 5.75 11.52 -1.94
CA TYR A 56 6.64 11.59 -3.08
C TYR A 56 7.46 12.88 -2.99
N LYS A 57 8.54 12.95 -3.75
CA LYS A 57 9.32 14.16 -3.89
C LYS A 57 8.76 14.99 -5.03
N ASN A 58 8.46 16.27 -4.77
CA ASN A 58 8.07 17.19 -5.83
C ASN A 58 9.33 17.72 -6.57
N ILE A 59 9.10 18.60 -7.55
CA ILE A 59 10.20 19.15 -8.36
C ILE A 59 11.21 19.98 -7.54
N PHE A 60 10.84 20.43 -6.34
CA PHE A 60 11.72 21.17 -5.44
C PHE A 60 12.43 20.26 -4.43
N GLY A 61 12.28 18.94 -4.55
CA GLY A 61 12.87 17.99 -3.61
C GLY A 61 12.14 17.89 -2.27
N GLN A 62 11.00 18.53 -2.13
CA GLN A 62 10.20 18.47 -0.90
C GLN A 62 9.39 17.20 -0.84
N THR A 63 9.26 16.61 0.36
CA THR A 63 8.38 15.48 0.58
C THR A 63 6.95 15.99 0.75
N VAL A 64 6.04 15.51 -0.08
CA VAL A 64 4.61 15.84 -0.01
C VAL A 64 3.80 14.56 0.09
N TYR A 65 2.62 14.66 0.71
CA TYR A 65 1.70 13.53 0.89
C TYR A 65 0.48 13.73 0.03
N LYS A 66 -0.01 12.64 -0.55
CA LYS A 66 -1.21 12.65 -1.37
C LYS A 66 -2.10 11.48 -0.97
N PHE A 67 -3.40 11.75 -0.82
CA PHE A 67 -4.40 10.71 -0.60
C PHE A 67 -4.65 9.95 -1.92
N TYR A 68 -4.48 8.63 -1.88
CA TYR A 68 -4.69 7.78 -3.06
C TYR A 68 -5.99 6.98 -3.00
N GLY A 69 -6.55 6.79 -1.84
CA GLY A 69 -7.77 6.04 -1.68
C GLY A 69 -7.73 5.08 -0.51
N VAL A 70 -8.74 4.24 -0.43
CA VAL A 70 -8.83 3.15 0.54
C VAL A 70 -8.56 1.85 -0.21
N TYR A 71 -7.62 1.07 0.30
CA TYR A 71 -7.18 -0.18 -0.32
C TYR A 71 -7.45 -1.34 0.60
N ARG A 72 -7.88 -2.45 0.02
CA ARG A 72 -8.08 -3.72 0.73
C ARG A 72 -7.09 -4.74 0.22
N THR A 73 -6.44 -5.46 1.15
CA THR A 73 -5.52 -6.52 0.78
C THR A 73 -6.28 -7.66 0.12
N ASP A 74 -5.84 -8.03 -1.07
CA ASP A 74 -6.34 -9.21 -1.78
C ASP A 74 -5.58 -10.42 -1.24
N ILE A 75 -6.16 -11.12 -0.27
CA ILE A 75 -5.50 -12.21 0.43
C ILE A 75 -5.18 -13.36 -0.53
N GLY A 76 -6.11 -13.73 -1.39
CA GLY A 76 -5.91 -14.81 -2.36
C GLY A 76 -4.75 -14.52 -3.31
N ALA A 77 -4.77 -13.36 -3.95
CA ALA A 77 -3.71 -12.97 -4.88
C ALA A 77 -2.36 -12.79 -4.16
N SER A 78 -2.37 -12.25 -2.96
CA SER A 78 -1.17 -12.08 -2.16
C SER A 78 -0.53 -13.42 -1.83
N ASN A 79 -1.29 -14.35 -1.32
CA ASN A 79 -0.78 -15.67 -0.92
C ASN A 79 -0.31 -16.48 -2.13
N LYS A 80 -0.98 -16.34 -3.26
CA LYS A 80 -0.59 -17.04 -4.50
C LYS A 80 0.71 -16.51 -5.08
N SER A 81 0.91 -15.20 -5.06
CA SER A 81 2.07 -14.56 -5.69
C SER A 81 3.31 -14.48 -4.78
N GLY A 82 3.13 -14.56 -3.46
CA GLY A 82 4.20 -14.29 -2.51
C GLY A 82 4.51 -12.81 -2.31
N GLN A 83 3.64 -11.93 -2.83
CA GLN A 83 3.69 -10.49 -2.66
C GLN A 83 2.44 -10.06 -1.92
N HIS A 84 2.47 -8.90 -1.25
CA HIS A 84 1.23 -8.35 -0.71
C HIS A 84 0.60 -7.43 -1.74
N ILE A 85 -0.61 -7.77 -2.16
CA ILE A 85 -1.36 -7.07 -3.20
C ILE A 85 -2.57 -6.40 -2.56
N HIS A 86 -2.65 -5.07 -2.72
CA HIS A 86 -3.72 -4.25 -2.15
C HIS A 86 -4.50 -3.60 -3.28
N ARG A 87 -5.81 -3.76 -3.26
CA ARG A 87 -6.68 -3.23 -4.32
C ARG A 87 -7.53 -2.08 -3.80
N ARG A 88 -7.63 -1.02 -4.58
CA ARG A 88 -8.41 0.15 -4.20
C ARG A 88 -9.89 -0.17 -4.22
N ILE A 89 -10.55 0.07 -3.10
CA ILE A 89 -12.00 -0.14 -2.95
C ILE A 89 -12.77 1.17 -2.93
N SER A 90 -12.09 2.29 -2.68
CA SER A 90 -12.72 3.61 -2.67
C SER A 90 -11.70 4.69 -2.99
N LYS A 91 -12.14 5.70 -3.73
CA LYS A 91 -11.37 6.92 -3.99
C LYS A 91 -11.65 8.02 -2.95
N LYS A 92 -12.55 7.77 -2.03
CA LYS A 92 -13.02 8.74 -1.05
C LYS A 92 -13.03 8.12 0.34
N ILE A 93 -12.90 8.95 1.35
CA ILE A 93 -13.14 8.55 2.74
C ILE A 93 -14.24 9.44 3.31
N ASN A 94 -15.01 8.87 4.22
CA ASN A 94 -16.02 9.63 4.96
C ASN A 94 -15.39 10.16 6.24
N LEU A 95 -15.00 11.43 6.21
CA LEU A 95 -14.33 12.05 7.36
C LEU A 95 -15.22 12.13 8.60
N SER A 96 -16.53 12.16 8.43
CA SER A 96 -17.45 12.18 9.58
C SER A 96 -17.35 10.92 10.42
N SER A 97 -16.85 9.82 9.86
CA SER A 97 -16.64 8.57 10.59
C SER A 97 -15.45 8.63 11.57
N TYR A 98 -14.65 9.69 11.52
CA TYR A 98 -13.42 9.84 12.30
C TYR A 98 -13.45 11.03 13.26
N ILE A 99 -14.56 11.75 13.31
CA ILE A 99 -14.72 12.94 14.14
C ILE A 99 -15.49 12.62 15.40
#